data_bee756eea10ba206b9c27affd6406a75
#
_entry.id   bee756eea10ba206b9c27affd6406a75
#
_cell.length_a   1.000
_cell.length_b   1.000
_cell.length_c   1.000
_cell.angle_alpha   90.00
_cell.angle_beta   90.00
_cell.angle_gamma   90.00
#
_symmetry.space_group_name_H-M   'P 1'
#
loop_
_entity.id
_entity.type
_entity.pdbx_description
1 polymer ?
#
loop_
_entity_poly.entity_id
_entity_poly.type
_entity_poly.pdbx_seq_one_letter_code
_entity_poly.pdbx_strand_id
1 'polypeptide(L)'
;MRFRPEQHLRRQNDIRAVRELGARSDWRFFTLWCYQRPANAAVCTHSRTAVVASIAAVGGAVDRNRAKRRLREVFRKHQQEIPAGFDLLLIARTAIKRSSFAELEQRFLAAVKWIAGAKAAATANRSASAPGGRAPP
;
A
#
# COMPACT_ATOMS: atom_id res chain seq x y z
N MET A 1 -16.85 -8.51 -1.79
CA MET A 1 -16.60 -7.32 -0.98
C MET A 1 -16.45 -6.10 -1.83
N ARG A 2 -17.00 -5.01 -1.38
CA ARG A 2 -16.90 -3.75 -2.09
C ARG A 2 -15.73 -2.92 -1.59
N PHE A 3 -15.15 -2.16 -2.49
CA PHE A 3 -14.18 -1.13 -2.14
C PHE A 3 -14.98 0.11 -1.71
N ARG A 4 -15.08 0.30 -0.41
CA ARG A 4 -15.95 1.35 0.14
C ARG A 4 -15.30 2.72 0.11
N PRO A 5 -16.07 3.81 0.06
CA PRO A 5 -15.52 5.16 0.07
C PRO A 5 -14.56 5.43 1.23
N GLU A 6 -14.85 4.94 2.41
CA GLU A 6 -13.99 5.13 3.57
C GLU A 6 -12.65 4.40 3.45
N GLN A 7 -12.50 3.50 2.50
CA GLN A 7 -11.25 2.80 2.23
C GLN A 7 -10.36 3.54 1.22
N HIS A 8 -10.86 4.61 0.64
CA HIS A 8 -10.09 5.43 -0.27
C HIS A 8 -9.28 6.46 0.49
N LEU A 9 -7.99 6.50 0.21
CA LEU A 9 -7.10 7.52 0.73
C LEU A 9 -7.08 8.66 -0.27
N ARG A 10 -7.82 9.74 0.00
CA ARG A 10 -8.07 10.80 -0.98
C ARG A 10 -7.46 12.15 -0.62
N ARG A 11 -7.38 12.44 0.68
CA ARG A 11 -6.93 13.76 1.11
C ARG A 11 -5.45 13.92 0.85
N GLN A 12 -5.08 15.04 0.28
CA GLN A 12 -3.68 15.37 0.01
C GLN A 12 -2.82 15.28 1.26
N ASN A 13 -3.32 15.78 2.37
CA ASN A 13 -2.58 15.75 3.63
C ASN A 13 -2.37 14.32 4.13
N ASP A 14 -3.35 13.45 3.95
CA ASP A 14 -3.24 12.05 4.35
C ASP A 14 -2.22 11.32 3.48
N ILE A 15 -2.24 11.57 2.17
CA ILE A 15 -1.29 10.97 1.25
C ILE A 15 0.13 11.45 1.54
N ARG A 16 0.26 12.74 1.82
CA ARG A 16 1.56 13.32 2.19
C ARG A 16 2.10 12.69 3.47
N ALA A 17 1.24 12.51 4.48
CA ALA A 17 1.65 11.87 5.72
C ALA A 17 2.19 10.47 5.50
N VAL A 18 1.55 9.70 4.62
CA VAL A 18 2.03 8.36 4.28
C VAL A 18 3.43 8.41 3.69
N ARG A 19 3.71 9.37 2.81
CA ARG A 19 5.01 9.50 2.18
C ARG A 19 6.08 10.06 3.10
N GLU A 20 5.72 10.97 3.98
CA GLU A 20 6.68 11.61 4.88
C GLU A 20 6.97 10.79 6.12
N LEU A 21 5.95 10.13 6.65
CA LEU A 21 6.04 9.44 7.93
C LEU A 21 6.00 7.92 7.81
N GLY A 22 5.60 7.41 6.66
CA GLY A 22 5.46 5.98 6.46
C GLY A 22 6.75 5.29 6.05
N ALA A 23 6.68 3.98 5.98
CA ALA A 23 7.78 3.14 5.52
C ALA A 23 7.58 2.76 4.07
N ARG A 24 8.65 2.79 3.30
CA ARG A 24 8.64 2.44 1.88
C ARG A 24 9.21 1.05 1.68
N SER A 25 8.59 0.28 0.75
CA SER A 25 9.12 -1.00 0.32
C SER A 25 8.81 -1.22 -1.16
N ASP A 26 9.72 -1.89 -1.86
CA ASP A 26 9.59 -2.15 -3.29
C ASP A 26 9.25 -3.62 -3.51
N TRP A 27 8.20 -3.87 -4.32
CA TRP A 27 7.67 -5.21 -4.55
C TRP A 27 7.61 -5.57 -6.04
N ARG A 28 8.60 -5.12 -6.81
CA ARG A 28 8.76 -5.38 -8.24
C ARG A 28 7.70 -4.73 -9.12
N PHE A 29 6.42 -5.00 -8.88
CA PHE A 29 5.31 -4.49 -9.70
C PHE A 29 4.74 -3.20 -9.16
N PHE A 30 5.03 -2.90 -7.90
CA PHE A 30 4.59 -1.67 -7.26
C PHE A 30 5.53 -1.31 -6.12
N THR A 31 5.51 -0.05 -5.76
CA THR A 31 6.14 0.45 -4.55
C THR A 31 5.04 0.67 -3.52
N LEU A 32 5.27 0.20 -2.32
CA LEU A 32 4.33 0.36 -1.21
C LEU A 32 4.88 1.36 -0.20
N TRP A 33 4.06 2.35 0.13
CA TRP A 33 4.26 3.17 1.32
C TRP A 33 3.18 2.79 2.31
N CYS A 34 3.54 2.51 3.54
CA CYS A 34 2.56 2.24 4.58
C CYS A 34 2.81 3.12 5.79
N TYR A 35 1.72 3.59 6.38
CA TYR A 35 1.74 4.44 7.54
C TYR A 35 0.70 3.97 8.52
N GLN A 36 1.12 3.73 9.74
CA GLN A 36 0.19 3.38 10.82
C GLN A 36 -0.34 4.66 11.44
N ARG A 37 -1.64 4.88 11.31
CA ARG A 37 -2.27 6.07 11.90
C ARG A 37 -2.13 6.01 13.42
N PRO A 38 -1.96 7.19 14.07
CA PRO A 38 -1.95 7.23 15.53
C PRO A 38 -3.23 6.67 16.12
N ALA A 39 -3.12 6.00 17.26
CA ALA A 39 -4.26 5.34 17.89
C ALA A 39 -5.37 6.32 18.27
N ASN A 40 -5.02 7.56 18.54
CA ASN A 40 -5.97 8.61 18.90
C ASN A 40 -6.49 9.41 17.70
N ALA A 41 -5.99 9.12 16.52
CA ALA A 41 -6.50 9.77 15.32
C ALA A 41 -7.84 9.14 15.00
N ALA A 42 -8.69 9.94 14.42
CA ALA A 42 -10.08 9.67 14.14
C ALA A 42 -10.49 8.20 13.99
N VAL A 43 -11.68 8.03 14.12
CA VAL A 43 -12.55 6.89 14.25
C VAL A 43 -12.38 5.78 13.21
N CYS A 44 -11.60 5.97 12.16
CA CYS A 44 -11.50 4.98 11.10
C CYS A 44 -10.57 3.84 11.49
N THR A 45 -11.15 2.67 11.70
CA THR A 45 -10.40 1.46 12.04
C THR A 45 -9.98 0.68 10.79
N HIS A 46 -10.45 1.07 9.62
CA HIS A 46 -10.14 0.38 8.37
C HIS A 46 -8.77 0.76 7.84
N SER A 47 -8.16 -0.13 7.09
CA SER A 47 -7.05 0.26 6.22
C SER A 47 -7.60 1.08 5.05
N ARG A 48 -6.83 2.09 4.65
CA ARG A 48 -7.17 2.92 3.50
C ARG A 48 -6.06 2.83 2.47
N THR A 49 -6.42 2.99 1.20
CA THR A 49 -5.43 2.92 0.14
C THR A 49 -5.64 3.98 -0.92
N ALA A 50 -4.53 4.42 -1.50
CA ALA A 50 -4.52 5.19 -2.73
C ALA A 50 -3.64 4.46 -3.73
N VAL A 51 -4.01 4.51 -5.00
CA VAL A 51 -3.22 3.92 -6.06
C VAL A 51 -2.79 5.00 -7.04
N VAL A 52 -1.55 4.93 -7.46
CA VAL A 52 -0.95 5.91 -8.37
C VAL A 52 -0.31 5.16 -9.53
N ALA A 53 -0.54 5.66 -10.74
CA ALA A 53 0.14 5.16 -11.92
C ALA A 53 0.52 6.35 -12.78
N SER A 54 1.81 6.60 -12.92
CA SER A 54 2.31 7.73 -13.68
C SER A 54 2.48 7.38 -15.17
N ILE A 55 2.46 8.41 -16.00
CA ILE A 55 2.74 8.25 -17.42
C ILE A 55 4.17 7.71 -17.62
N ALA A 56 5.11 8.25 -16.86
CA ALA A 56 6.51 7.87 -16.98
C ALA A 56 6.74 6.38 -16.68
N ALA A 57 6.04 5.84 -15.69
CA ALA A 57 6.23 4.44 -15.30
C ALA A 57 5.41 3.48 -16.16
N VAL A 58 4.16 3.82 -16.45
CA VAL A 58 3.20 2.86 -16.98
C VAL A 58 2.74 3.19 -18.40
N GLY A 59 2.72 4.45 -18.76
CA GLY A 59 2.31 4.87 -20.09
C GLY A 59 0.99 5.62 -20.12
N GLY A 60 0.22 5.48 -21.19
CA GLY A 60 -0.98 6.26 -21.44
C GLY A 60 -2.15 5.93 -20.53
N ALA A 61 -3.28 6.59 -20.79
CA ALA A 61 -4.46 6.50 -19.94
C ALA A 61 -4.98 5.06 -19.78
N VAL A 62 -4.99 4.30 -20.87
CA VAL A 62 -5.47 2.90 -20.83
C VAL A 62 -4.60 2.05 -19.90
N ASP A 63 -3.29 2.16 -20.07
CA ASP A 63 -2.35 1.39 -19.23
C ASP A 63 -2.40 1.81 -17.78
N ARG A 64 -2.51 3.12 -17.53
CA ARG A 64 -2.62 3.64 -16.17
C ARG A 64 -3.90 3.17 -15.48
N ASN A 65 -5.01 3.25 -16.18
CA ASN A 65 -6.30 2.81 -15.62
C ASN A 65 -6.29 1.31 -15.33
N ARG A 66 -5.68 0.53 -16.22
CA ARG A 66 -5.55 -0.90 -16.02
C ARG A 66 -4.70 -1.22 -14.79
N ALA A 67 -3.58 -0.55 -14.64
CA ALA A 67 -2.70 -0.73 -13.49
C ALA A 67 -3.41 -0.39 -12.18
N LYS A 68 -4.09 0.75 -12.15
CA LYS A 68 -4.86 1.17 -10.98
C LYS A 68 -5.95 0.17 -10.62
N ARG A 69 -6.68 -0.30 -11.64
CA ARG A 69 -7.75 -1.28 -11.44
C ARG A 69 -7.21 -2.57 -10.82
N ARG A 70 -6.09 -3.04 -11.33
CA ARG A 70 -5.47 -4.26 -10.82
C ARG A 70 -5.00 -4.11 -9.37
N LEU A 71 -4.39 -2.98 -9.04
CA LEU A 71 -3.96 -2.71 -7.67
C LEU A 71 -5.15 -2.57 -6.72
N ARG A 72 -6.21 -1.89 -7.14
CA ARG A 72 -7.42 -1.79 -6.33
C ARG A 72 -8.09 -3.13 -6.14
N GLU A 73 -8.11 -3.96 -7.17
CA GLU A 73 -8.71 -5.29 -7.09
C GLU A 73 -7.96 -6.18 -6.12
N VAL A 74 -6.64 -6.17 -6.15
CA VAL A 74 -5.84 -6.97 -5.23
C VAL A 74 -5.99 -6.46 -3.79
N PHE A 75 -6.09 -5.16 -3.59
CA PHE A 75 -6.35 -4.60 -2.27
C PHE A 75 -7.73 -5.03 -1.77
N ARG A 76 -8.75 -4.86 -2.60
CA ARG A 76 -10.12 -5.23 -2.26
C ARG A 76 -10.22 -6.70 -1.85
N LYS A 77 -9.55 -7.55 -2.60
CA LYS A 77 -9.60 -8.99 -2.38
C LYS A 77 -8.95 -9.40 -1.06
N HIS A 78 -7.94 -8.66 -0.62
CA HIS A 78 -7.14 -9.02 0.55
C HIS A 78 -7.20 -8.00 1.67
N GLN A 79 -8.18 -7.10 1.65
CA GLN A 79 -8.26 -6.03 2.63
C GLN A 79 -8.39 -6.53 4.07
N GLN A 80 -8.99 -7.67 4.27
CA GLN A 80 -9.17 -8.23 5.60
C GLN A 80 -7.87 -8.76 6.20
N GLU A 81 -6.89 -9.05 5.36
CA GLU A 81 -5.60 -9.54 5.81
C GLU A 81 -4.66 -8.41 6.21
N ILE A 82 -5.01 -7.17 5.86
CA ILE A 82 -4.21 -6.00 6.18
C ILE A 82 -4.54 -5.54 7.60
N PRO A 83 -3.54 -5.32 8.45
CA PRO A 83 -3.80 -4.81 9.80
C PRO A 83 -4.60 -3.51 9.77
N ALA A 84 -5.56 -3.37 10.67
CA ALA A 84 -6.38 -2.18 10.75
C ALA A 84 -5.54 -0.97 11.13
N GLY A 85 -5.97 0.21 10.72
CA GLY A 85 -5.31 1.46 11.06
C GLY A 85 -4.15 1.86 10.18
N PHE A 86 -3.89 1.13 9.10
CA PHE A 86 -2.84 1.49 8.16
C PHE A 86 -3.39 2.24 6.95
N ASP A 87 -2.61 3.21 6.51
CA ASP A 87 -2.81 3.87 5.21
C ASP A 87 -1.75 3.36 4.26
N LEU A 88 -2.17 2.95 3.09
CA LEU A 88 -1.29 2.39 2.07
C LEU A 88 -1.30 3.28 0.84
N LEU A 89 -0.13 3.49 0.27
CA LEU A 89 0.01 4.14 -1.02
C LEU A 89 0.70 3.14 -1.95
N LEU A 90 -0.01 2.72 -2.99
CA LEU A 90 0.49 1.78 -3.97
C LEU A 90 0.84 2.53 -5.24
N ILE A 91 2.10 2.51 -5.61
CA ILE A 91 2.59 3.20 -6.80
C ILE A 91 2.98 2.15 -7.83
N ALA A 92 2.28 2.13 -8.96
CA ALA A 92 2.55 1.17 -10.02
C ALA A 92 3.94 1.39 -10.60
N ARG A 93 4.67 0.30 -10.81
CA ARG A 93 5.97 0.31 -11.47
C ARG A 93 5.83 -0.24 -12.89
N THR A 94 6.82 0.05 -13.72
CA THR A 94 6.81 -0.37 -15.12
C THR A 94 6.56 -1.86 -15.28
N ALA A 95 7.13 -2.68 -14.42
CA ALA A 95 6.99 -4.13 -14.50
C ALA A 95 5.55 -4.64 -14.35
N ILE A 96 4.65 -3.82 -13.80
CA ILE A 96 3.25 -4.22 -13.63
C ILE A 96 2.58 -4.53 -14.97
N LYS A 97 3.04 -3.89 -16.03
CA LYS A 97 2.47 -4.09 -17.37
C LYS A 97 2.63 -5.52 -17.86
N ARG A 98 3.65 -6.20 -17.39
CA ARG A 98 4.00 -7.57 -17.81
C ARG A 98 3.60 -8.63 -16.80
N SER A 99 3.07 -8.21 -15.65
CA SER A 99 2.69 -9.16 -14.62
C SER A 99 1.34 -9.78 -14.91
N SER A 100 1.18 -11.05 -14.53
CA SER A 100 -0.13 -11.64 -14.42
C SER A 100 -0.79 -11.17 -13.12
N PHE A 101 -2.11 -11.33 -13.01
CA PHE A 101 -2.78 -11.00 -11.76
C PHE A 101 -2.28 -11.88 -10.62
N ALA A 102 -2.03 -13.15 -10.89
CA ALA A 102 -1.52 -14.08 -9.88
C ALA A 102 -0.17 -13.64 -9.33
N GLU A 103 0.73 -13.18 -10.19
CA GLU A 103 2.04 -12.67 -9.77
C GLU A 103 1.89 -11.42 -8.92
N LEU A 104 1.03 -10.50 -9.33
CA LEU A 104 0.75 -9.29 -8.58
C LEU A 104 0.19 -9.62 -7.21
N GLU A 105 -0.74 -10.56 -7.16
CA GLU A 105 -1.36 -11.02 -5.92
C GLU A 105 -0.33 -11.61 -4.97
N GLN A 106 0.57 -12.43 -5.46
CA GLN A 106 1.63 -13.01 -4.64
C GLN A 106 2.51 -11.95 -4.00
N ARG A 107 2.89 -10.94 -4.79
CA ARG A 107 3.70 -9.84 -4.28
C ARG A 107 2.93 -9.02 -3.25
N PHE A 108 1.65 -8.79 -3.49
CA PHE A 108 0.82 -8.06 -2.54
C PHE A 108 0.69 -8.81 -1.22
N LEU A 109 0.48 -10.11 -1.26
CA LEU A 109 0.39 -10.91 -0.04
C LEU A 109 1.71 -10.90 0.75
N ALA A 110 2.84 -10.93 0.05
CA ALA A 110 4.14 -10.79 0.69
C ALA A 110 4.27 -9.41 1.35
N ALA A 111 3.78 -8.37 0.70
CA ALA A 111 3.78 -7.02 1.25
C ALA A 111 2.91 -6.93 2.50
N VAL A 112 1.76 -7.58 2.50
CA VAL A 112 0.87 -7.63 3.67
C VAL A 112 1.58 -8.29 4.85
N LYS A 113 2.29 -9.36 4.63
CA LYS A 113 3.08 -10.01 5.67
C LYS A 113 4.16 -9.09 6.22
N TRP A 114 4.79 -8.32 5.33
CA TRP A 114 5.79 -7.34 5.73
C TRP A 114 5.17 -6.26 6.62
N ILE A 115 3.98 -5.76 6.26
CA ILE A 115 3.26 -4.77 7.07
C ILE A 115 2.94 -5.34 8.45
N ALA A 116 2.45 -6.55 8.52
CA ALA A 116 2.12 -7.19 9.79
C ALA A 116 3.36 -7.38 10.66
N GLY A 117 4.48 -7.75 10.03
CA GLY A 117 5.75 -7.87 10.72
C GLY A 117 6.26 -6.53 11.23
N ALA A 118 6.16 -5.49 10.44
CA ALA A 118 6.55 -4.14 10.83
C ALA A 118 5.72 -3.63 12.00
N LYS A 119 4.41 -3.91 12.01
CA LYS A 119 3.54 -3.55 13.12
C LYS A 119 3.96 -4.27 14.40
N ALA A 120 4.23 -5.55 14.32
CA ALA A 120 4.66 -6.34 15.46
C ALA A 120 6.00 -5.82 16.00
N ALA A 121 6.95 -5.52 15.11
CA ALA A 121 8.24 -4.98 15.50
C ALA A 121 8.11 -3.60 16.16
N ALA A 122 7.27 -2.73 15.59
CA ALA A 122 7.03 -1.41 16.16
C ALA A 122 6.38 -1.50 17.53
N THR A 123 5.48 -2.44 17.71
CA THR A 123 4.84 -2.67 19.00
C THR A 123 5.82 -3.20 20.03
N ALA A 124 6.70 -4.10 19.61
CA ALA A 124 7.65 -4.73 20.49
C ALA A 124 8.81 -3.80 20.85
N ASN A 125 9.17 -2.88 19.97
CA ASN A 125 10.36 -2.06 20.14
C ASN A 125 10.11 -0.61 19.70
N ARG A 126 9.41 0.09 20.55
CA ARG A 126 9.04 1.48 20.29
C ARG A 126 10.19 2.44 20.12
N SER A 127 11.29 2.15 20.78
CA SER A 127 12.45 3.03 20.78
C SER A 127 13.34 2.82 19.57
N ALA A 128 13.13 1.77 18.83
CA ALA A 128 13.93 1.53 17.64
C ALA A 128 13.53 2.52 16.56
N SER A 129 14.52 3.15 15.99
CA SER A 129 14.30 3.95 14.79
C SER A 129 13.68 3.03 13.74
N ALA A 130 12.67 3.56 13.08
CA ALA A 130 12.03 2.82 12.02
C ALA A 130 13.08 2.36 11.02
N PRO A 131 13.13 1.08 10.69
CA PRO A 131 13.98 0.65 9.61
C PRO A 131 13.47 1.34 8.35
N GLY A 132 14.27 2.12 7.73
CA GLY A 132 13.96 2.60 6.42
C GLY A 132 13.88 1.40 5.53
N GLY A 133 12.81 0.70 5.57
CA GLY A 133 12.89 -0.62 5.08
C GLY A 133 12.68 -0.75 3.60
N ARG A 134 13.64 -1.31 2.96
CA ARG A 134 13.38 -2.03 1.75
C ARG A 134 12.93 -3.41 2.11
N ALA A 135 11.76 -3.79 1.64
CA ALA A 135 11.36 -5.17 1.72
C ALA A 135 12.27 -6.01 0.81
N PRO A 136 12.58 -7.24 1.19
CA PRO A 136 13.28 -8.14 0.29
C PRO A 136 12.47 -8.39 -0.97
N PRO A 137 13.14 -8.53 -2.10
CA PRO A 137 12.48 -8.77 -3.37
C PRO A 137 11.67 -10.06 -3.41
#